data_c6b990092266e4704bb75196894c6be3
#
_entry.id   c6b990092266e4704bb75196894c6be3
#
_cell.length_a   1.000
_cell.length_b   1.000
_cell.length_c   1.000
_cell.angle_alpha   90.00
_cell.angle_beta   90.00
_cell.angle_gamma   90.00
#
_symmetry.space_group_name_H-M   'P 1'
#
loop_
_entity.id
_entity.type
_entity.pdbx_description
1 polymer ?
#
loop_
_entity_poly.entity_id
_entity_poly.type
_entity_poly.pdbx_seq_one_letter_code
_entity_poly.pdbx_strand_id
1 'polypeptide(L)'
;MKITKHIHSCLLVEDAGKRILVDPGNYTFEEGALDLWKIDGLDLILITHEHLDHAYPPLIKKVLERFPDVKILANLSTKNFLTKEGIGSFANNFDGITLADAPHEFLLGGRTAENSLLNIFGKLTHPGDSLKFNASLPILALPIQAPWGSMVASVEKAALVKPKFVIPIHDWHWKDSARKKMYDMAKNYLAEKGIEFRSLETGEEFEV
;
A
#
# COMPACT_ATOMS: atom_id res chain seq x y z
N MET A 1 -7.15 -14.61 -3.04
CA MET A 1 -6.65 -13.44 -2.26
C MET A 1 -7.81 -12.48 -2.08
N LYS A 2 -8.04 -12.04 -0.85
CA LYS A 2 -8.99 -10.96 -0.55
C LYS A 2 -8.21 -9.72 -0.14
N ILE A 3 -8.56 -8.57 -0.68
CA ILE A 3 -7.93 -7.29 -0.41
C ILE A 3 -9.04 -6.33 0.02
N THR A 4 -8.96 -5.79 1.23
CA THR A 4 -9.82 -4.71 1.70
C THR A 4 -9.04 -3.41 1.62
N LYS A 5 -9.56 -2.43 0.87
CA LYS A 5 -8.95 -1.10 0.81
C LYS A 5 -9.41 -0.27 2.00
N HIS A 6 -8.45 0.31 2.68
CA HIS A 6 -8.67 1.41 3.61
C HIS A 6 -8.32 2.74 2.92
N ILE A 7 -7.89 3.75 3.66
CA ILE A 7 -7.58 5.05 3.07
C ILE A 7 -6.13 5.08 2.57
N HIS A 8 -5.93 5.79 1.47
CA HIS A 8 -4.63 6.08 0.87
C HIS A 8 -3.92 4.79 0.42
N SER A 9 -2.83 4.41 1.08
CA SER A 9 -2.04 3.22 0.74
C SER A 9 -2.32 2.02 1.67
N CYS A 10 -3.22 2.18 2.64
CA CYS A 10 -3.50 1.13 3.61
C CYS A 10 -4.41 0.05 3.05
N LEU A 11 -3.91 -1.18 3.04
CA LEU A 11 -4.63 -2.37 2.60
C LEU A 11 -4.61 -3.44 3.70
N LEU A 12 -5.73 -4.17 3.87
CA LEU A 12 -5.74 -5.45 4.57
C LEU A 12 -5.78 -6.56 3.51
N VAL A 13 -4.77 -7.42 3.51
CA VAL A 13 -4.60 -8.52 2.56
C VAL A 13 -4.77 -9.85 3.27
N GLU A 14 -5.68 -10.69 2.77
CA GLU A 14 -5.94 -12.03 3.28
C GLU A 14 -5.68 -13.05 2.17
N ASP A 15 -4.72 -13.95 2.38
CA ASP A 15 -4.41 -15.05 1.47
C ASP A 15 -3.63 -16.14 2.20
N ALA A 16 -3.72 -17.39 1.72
CA ALA A 16 -3.01 -18.54 2.30
C ALA A 16 -3.22 -18.71 3.82
N GLY A 17 -4.38 -18.31 4.35
CA GLY A 17 -4.69 -18.35 5.78
C GLY A 17 -3.97 -17.29 6.62
N LYS A 18 -3.39 -16.28 5.98
CA LYS A 18 -2.67 -15.17 6.61
C LYS A 18 -3.38 -13.84 6.37
N ARG A 19 -3.28 -12.93 7.36
CA ARG A 19 -3.76 -11.55 7.28
C ARG A 19 -2.60 -10.58 7.46
N ILE A 20 -2.44 -9.68 6.51
CA ILE A 20 -1.36 -8.71 6.47
C ILE A 20 -1.95 -7.30 6.37
N LEU A 21 -1.58 -6.42 7.29
CA LEU A 21 -1.89 -5.00 7.21
C LEU A 21 -0.73 -4.28 6.54
N VAL A 22 -0.99 -3.67 5.39
CA VAL A 22 0.00 -2.96 4.58
C VAL A 22 -0.16 -1.46 4.80
N ASP A 23 0.95 -0.76 4.99
CA ASP A 23 1.07 0.70 5.08
C ASP A 23 -0.01 1.38 5.97
N PRO A 24 -0.05 1.09 7.28
CA PRO A 24 -0.98 1.72 8.21
C PRO A 24 -0.58 3.18 8.50
N GLY A 25 -0.97 4.09 7.60
CA GLY A 25 -0.62 5.51 7.61
C GLY A 25 -1.58 6.39 8.43
N ASN A 26 -1.17 7.68 8.58
CA ASN A 26 -1.90 8.65 9.39
C ASN A 26 -3.32 8.94 8.86
N TYR A 27 -3.53 9.03 7.55
CA TYR A 27 -4.86 9.30 7.00
C TYR A 27 -5.87 8.20 7.37
N THR A 28 -5.44 6.93 7.40
CA THR A 28 -6.26 5.81 7.88
C THR A 28 -6.64 5.98 9.36
N PHE A 29 -5.72 6.49 10.17
CA PHE A 29 -5.94 6.74 11.59
C PHE A 29 -6.84 7.95 11.85
N GLU A 30 -6.56 9.07 11.19
CA GLU A 30 -7.26 10.36 11.38
C GLU A 30 -8.72 10.28 10.95
N GLU A 31 -9.00 9.55 9.87
CA GLU A 31 -10.36 9.33 9.36
C GLU A 31 -11.09 8.16 10.06
N GLY A 32 -10.42 7.46 10.99
CA GLY A 32 -11.01 6.30 11.68
C GLY A 32 -11.39 5.15 10.74
N ALA A 33 -10.69 5.02 9.62
CA ALA A 33 -11.07 4.12 8.53
C ALA A 33 -10.72 2.65 8.77
N LEU A 34 -10.00 2.32 9.84
CA LEU A 34 -9.61 0.97 10.21
C LEU A 34 -10.18 0.61 11.58
N ASP A 35 -11.20 -0.23 11.59
CA ASP A 35 -11.77 -0.78 12.82
C ASP A 35 -11.05 -2.07 13.20
N LEU A 36 -10.09 -1.98 14.13
CA LEU A 36 -9.29 -3.11 14.59
C LEU A 36 -10.12 -4.20 15.28
N TRP A 37 -11.34 -3.87 15.76
CA TRP A 37 -12.22 -4.84 16.41
C TRP A 37 -12.94 -5.76 15.40
N LYS A 38 -12.98 -5.38 14.13
CA LYS A 38 -13.50 -6.21 13.03
C LYS A 38 -12.46 -7.15 12.43
N ILE A 39 -11.21 -7.07 12.90
CA ILE A 39 -10.12 -7.96 12.47
C ILE A 39 -9.97 -9.09 13.50
N ASP A 40 -10.30 -10.32 13.12
CA ASP A 40 -10.26 -11.48 14.04
C ASP A 40 -8.84 -11.96 14.35
N GLY A 41 -7.84 -11.51 13.63
CA GLY A 41 -6.43 -11.81 13.83
C GLY A 41 -5.57 -11.15 12.79
N LEU A 42 -4.31 -10.90 13.12
CA LEU A 42 -3.33 -10.29 12.21
C LEU A 42 -1.99 -11.02 12.35
N ASP A 43 -1.37 -11.38 11.24
CA ASP A 43 -0.10 -12.10 11.23
C ASP A 43 1.10 -11.17 11.02
N LEU A 44 0.92 -10.08 10.27
CA LEU A 44 2.02 -9.18 9.91
C LEU A 44 1.52 -7.74 9.67
N ILE A 45 2.35 -6.76 10.06
CA ILE A 45 2.34 -5.41 9.53
C ILE A 45 3.47 -5.31 8.49
N LEU A 46 3.15 -4.88 7.27
CA LEU A 46 4.09 -4.79 6.17
C LEU A 46 4.17 -3.33 5.71
N ILE A 47 5.38 -2.75 5.66
CA ILE A 47 5.56 -1.32 5.43
C ILE A 47 6.55 -1.07 4.31
N THR A 48 6.16 -0.23 3.36
CA THR A 48 6.99 0.14 2.21
C THR A 48 8.10 1.11 2.59
N HIS A 49 7.78 2.15 3.36
CA HIS A 49 8.73 3.18 3.78
C HIS A 49 8.24 4.00 5.00
N GLU A 50 9.08 4.89 5.51
CA GLU A 50 8.94 5.57 6.80
C GLU A 50 8.06 6.85 6.79
N HIS A 51 7.50 7.28 5.65
CA HIS A 51 6.62 8.45 5.65
C HIS A 51 5.34 8.18 6.45
N LEU A 52 4.82 9.21 7.10
CA LEU A 52 3.71 9.06 8.05
C LEU A 52 2.41 8.58 7.41
N ASP A 53 2.22 8.83 6.13
CA ASP A 53 1.08 8.35 5.35
C ASP A 53 1.16 6.84 5.00
N HIS A 54 2.32 6.19 5.29
CA HIS A 54 2.54 4.74 5.17
C HIS A 54 2.90 4.07 6.51
N ALA A 55 3.59 4.78 7.41
CA ALA A 55 4.09 4.23 8.67
C ALA A 55 3.74 5.17 9.83
N TYR A 56 2.51 5.14 10.32
CA TYR A 56 2.07 6.03 11.40
C TYR A 56 2.24 5.39 12.79
N PRO A 57 3.21 5.81 13.61
CA PRO A 57 3.51 5.18 14.89
C PRO A 57 2.31 5.05 15.84
N PRO A 58 1.41 6.06 15.98
CA PRO A 58 0.25 5.91 16.84
C PRO A 58 -0.72 4.81 16.42
N LEU A 59 -0.94 4.62 15.10
CA LEU A 59 -1.78 3.53 14.61
C LEU A 59 -1.09 2.19 14.81
N ILE A 60 0.21 2.09 14.47
CA ILE A 60 1.00 0.88 14.63
C ILE A 60 1.00 0.41 16.09
N LYS A 61 1.18 1.33 17.06
CA LYS A 61 1.10 1.02 18.49
C LYS A 61 -0.26 0.42 18.87
N LYS A 62 -1.37 1.00 18.41
CA LYS A 62 -2.72 0.45 18.65
C LYS A 62 -2.89 -0.93 18.02
N VAL A 63 -2.33 -1.17 16.83
CA VAL A 63 -2.35 -2.51 16.21
C VAL A 63 -1.58 -3.50 17.06
N LEU A 64 -0.38 -3.15 17.55
CA LEU A 64 0.43 -4.02 18.43
C LEU A 64 -0.21 -4.24 19.80
N GLU A 65 -0.91 -3.26 20.36
CA GLU A 65 -1.70 -3.42 21.58
C GLU A 65 -2.83 -4.44 21.39
N ARG A 66 -3.51 -4.40 20.25
CA ARG A 66 -4.61 -5.33 19.92
C ARG A 66 -4.12 -6.72 19.53
N PHE A 67 -2.94 -6.79 18.86
CA PHE A 67 -2.33 -8.02 18.35
C PHE A 67 -0.86 -8.10 18.81
N PRO A 68 -0.57 -8.48 20.07
CA PRO A 68 0.77 -8.36 20.67
C PRO A 68 1.83 -9.26 20.02
N ASP A 69 1.42 -10.36 19.38
CA ASP A 69 2.33 -11.31 18.71
C ASP A 69 2.72 -10.89 17.28
N VAL A 70 2.04 -9.87 16.74
CA VAL A 70 2.28 -9.37 15.38
C VAL A 70 3.69 -8.79 15.27
N LYS A 71 4.35 -9.08 14.15
CA LYS A 71 5.63 -8.52 13.78
C LYS A 71 5.48 -7.49 12.65
N ILE A 72 6.50 -6.65 12.52
CA ILE A 72 6.60 -5.66 11.46
C ILE A 72 7.71 -6.08 10.50
N LEU A 73 7.40 -6.19 9.21
CA LEU A 73 8.38 -6.38 8.16
C LEU A 73 8.50 -5.09 7.35
N ALA A 74 9.70 -4.55 7.28
CA ALA A 74 10.01 -3.30 6.60
C ALA A 74 11.50 -3.25 6.26
N ASN A 75 11.92 -2.27 5.43
CA ASN A 75 13.33 -1.96 5.19
C ASN A 75 14.03 -1.40 6.43
N LEU A 76 15.34 -1.24 6.33
CA LEU A 76 16.17 -0.84 7.48
C LEU A 76 15.85 0.59 7.94
N SER A 77 15.65 1.53 7.03
CA SER A 77 15.32 2.92 7.35
C SER A 77 14.02 3.01 8.14
N THR A 78 12.98 2.32 7.69
CA THR A 78 11.69 2.26 8.37
C THR A 78 11.79 1.60 9.75
N LYS A 79 12.55 0.50 9.89
CA LYS A 79 12.82 -0.12 11.20
C LYS A 79 13.50 0.85 12.15
N ASN A 80 14.50 1.59 11.67
CA ASN A 80 15.21 2.60 12.47
C ASN A 80 14.30 3.76 12.89
N PHE A 81 13.43 4.22 11.99
CA PHE A 81 12.43 5.23 12.31
C PHE A 81 11.48 4.75 13.42
N LEU A 82 10.87 3.57 13.25
CA LEU A 82 9.94 3.01 14.23
C LEU A 82 10.60 2.69 15.57
N THR A 83 11.88 2.29 15.57
CA THR A 83 12.65 2.08 16.81
C THR A 83 12.77 3.37 17.62
N LYS A 84 13.02 4.51 16.98
CA LYS A 84 13.06 5.82 17.65
C LYS A 84 11.72 6.21 18.25
N GLU A 85 10.63 5.70 17.68
CA GLU A 85 9.27 5.86 18.17
C GLU A 85 8.88 4.85 19.26
N GLY A 86 9.84 4.00 19.71
CA GLY A 86 9.63 3.00 20.76
C GLY A 86 8.93 1.74 20.28
N ILE A 87 8.99 1.42 18.98
CA ILE A 87 8.43 0.22 18.39
C ILE A 87 9.57 -0.74 18.02
N GLY A 88 9.53 -1.99 18.52
CA GLY A 88 10.63 -2.95 18.37
C GLY A 88 10.23 -4.36 17.91
N SER A 89 8.98 -4.56 17.49
CA SER A 89 8.45 -5.88 17.14
C SER A 89 8.71 -6.22 15.66
N PHE A 90 9.97 -6.47 15.28
CA PHE A 90 10.36 -6.67 13.89
C PHE A 90 10.55 -8.14 13.51
N ALA A 91 10.17 -8.47 12.25
CA ALA A 91 10.56 -9.69 11.55
C ALA A 91 11.70 -9.41 10.57
N ASN A 92 12.48 -10.44 10.24
CA ASN A 92 13.49 -10.37 9.18
C ASN A 92 12.97 -10.89 7.85
N ASN A 93 11.99 -11.77 7.88
CA ASN A 93 11.30 -12.33 6.71
C ASN A 93 9.88 -12.75 7.11
N PHE A 94 9.06 -13.08 6.12
CA PHE A 94 7.76 -13.69 6.26
C PHE A 94 7.46 -14.49 4.99
N ASP A 95 6.95 -15.73 5.16
CA ASP A 95 6.71 -16.63 4.05
C ASP A 95 5.70 -16.03 3.05
N GLY A 96 6.03 -16.08 1.77
CA GLY A 96 5.22 -15.50 0.71
C GLY A 96 5.38 -13.98 0.51
N ILE A 97 6.26 -13.33 1.28
CA ILE A 97 6.54 -11.89 1.15
C ILE A 97 7.98 -11.67 0.68
N THR A 98 8.16 -10.80 -0.30
CA THR A 98 9.48 -10.30 -0.69
C THR A 98 9.48 -8.79 -0.76
N LEU A 99 10.58 -8.19 -0.30
CA LEU A 99 10.88 -6.77 -0.44
C LEU A 99 11.94 -6.62 -1.53
N ALA A 100 11.67 -5.79 -2.52
CA ALA A 100 12.62 -5.42 -3.56
C ALA A 100 12.91 -3.92 -3.50
N ASP A 101 14.07 -3.51 -3.99
CA ASP A 101 14.41 -2.10 -4.11
C ASP A 101 13.55 -1.43 -5.19
N ALA A 102 12.88 -0.35 -4.82
CA ALA A 102 12.16 0.54 -5.73
C ALA A 102 12.31 1.96 -5.19
N PRO A 103 13.33 2.70 -5.66
CA PRO A 103 13.65 4.01 -5.10
C PRO A 103 12.44 4.94 -5.11
N HIS A 104 12.20 5.59 -3.98
CA HIS A 104 11.14 6.58 -3.84
C HIS A 104 11.23 7.65 -4.95
N GLU A 105 10.09 8.16 -5.40
CA GLU A 105 10.07 9.28 -6.33
C GLU A 105 10.63 10.55 -5.68
N PHE A 106 11.09 11.49 -6.51
CA PHE A 106 11.68 12.73 -6.01
C PHE A 106 10.64 13.61 -5.30
N LEU A 107 10.99 14.08 -4.10
CA LEU A 107 10.19 15.03 -3.34
C LEU A 107 10.82 16.44 -3.36
N LEU A 108 9.99 17.46 -3.41
CA LEU A 108 10.42 18.83 -3.18
C LEU A 108 11.00 18.94 -1.75
N GLY A 109 12.23 19.44 -1.63
CA GLY A 109 12.94 19.51 -0.34
C GLY A 109 13.99 18.43 -0.12
N GLY A 110 14.12 17.44 -1.01
CA GLY A 110 15.35 16.69 -1.27
C GLY A 110 15.66 15.47 -0.40
N ARG A 111 14.83 15.08 0.56
CA ARG A 111 15.00 13.81 1.26
C ARG A 111 13.97 12.79 0.78
N THR A 112 14.43 11.80 0.03
CA THR A 112 13.64 10.61 -0.27
C THR A 112 13.88 9.55 0.80
N ALA A 113 12.80 8.90 1.26
CA ALA A 113 12.89 7.72 2.10
C ALA A 113 13.45 6.52 1.32
N GLU A 114 14.07 5.57 2.00
CA GLU A 114 14.30 4.24 1.45
C GLU A 114 12.93 3.58 1.26
N ASN A 115 12.56 3.26 0.02
CA ASN A 115 11.26 2.67 -0.31
C ASN A 115 11.44 1.25 -0.84
N SER A 116 10.55 0.36 -0.45
CA SER A 116 10.52 -1.02 -0.89
C SER A 116 9.27 -1.32 -1.69
N LEU A 117 9.45 -2.01 -2.82
CA LEU A 117 8.37 -2.69 -3.52
C LEU A 117 8.07 -4.01 -2.80
N LEU A 118 6.82 -4.22 -2.46
CA LEU A 118 6.34 -5.40 -1.78
C LEU A 118 5.70 -6.34 -2.78
N ASN A 119 6.13 -7.60 -2.82
CA ASN A 119 5.43 -8.68 -3.51
C ASN A 119 4.81 -9.60 -2.46
N ILE A 120 3.49 -9.80 -2.55
CA ILE A 120 2.68 -10.47 -1.54
C ILE A 120 2.04 -11.72 -2.16
N PHE A 121 2.41 -12.90 -1.64
CA PHE A 121 1.90 -14.23 -2.01
C PHE A 121 1.93 -14.54 -3.52
N GLY A 122 2.89 -13.95 -4.27
CA GLY A 122 2.99 -14.13 -5.72
C GLY A 122 1.81 -13.56 -6.51
N LYS A 123 0.96 -12.72 -5.89
CA LYS A 123 -0.29 -12.20 -6.49
C LYS A 123 -0.38 -10.68 -6.53
N LEU A 124 0.09 -9.99 -5.49
CA LEU A 124 -0.02 -8.53 -5.35
C LEU A 124 1.35 -7.88 -5.30
N THR A 125 1.55 -6.86 -6.13
CA THR A 125 2.66 -5.90 -6.04
C THR A 125 2.17 -4.59 -5.45
N HIS A 126 2.82 -4.09 -4.41
CA HIS A 126 2.62 -2.77 -3.82
C HIS A 126 3.94 -2.00 -3.86
N PRO A 127 4.10 -1.01 -4.74
CA PRO A 127 5.40 -0.36 -4.98
C PRO A 127 5.74 0.74 -3.98
N GLY A 128 4.88 1.01 -2.99
CA GLY A 128 5.01 2.22 -2.17
C GLY A 128 4.95 3.47 -3.04
N ASP A 129 5.83 4.42 -2.76
CA ASP A 129 5.92 5.71 -3.46
C ASP A 129 6.92 5.69 -4.61
N SER A 130 6.76 4.69 -5.50
CA SER A 130 7.64 4.53 -6.64
C SER A 130 6.90 4.12 -7.91
N LEU A 131 7.32 4.69 -9.04
CA LEU A 131 7.04 4.21 -10.39
C LEU A 131 8.30 3.58 -11.05
N LYS A 132 9.39 3.38 -10.29
CA LYS A 132 10.69 2.88 -10.78
C LYS A 132 10.79 1.36 -10.63
N PHE A 133 9.83 0.63 -11.20
CA PHE A 133 9.82 -0.83 -11.25
C PHE A 133 9.48 -1.30 -12.67
N ASN A 134 9.93 -2.50 -13.06
CA ASN A 134 9.84 -2.99 -14.44
C ASN A 134 8.91 -4.20 -14.61
N ALA A 135 8.38 -4.72 -13.51
CA ALA A 135 7.45 -5.85 -13.53
C ALA A 135 6.43 -5.71 -12.40
N SER A 136 5.28 -6.34 -12.56
CA SER A 136 4.24 -6.45 -11.54
C SER A 136 3.69 -7.87 -11.52
N LEU A 137 3.23 -8.30 -10.37
CA LEU A 137 2.37 -9.46 -10.19
C LEU A 137 0.98 -9.19 -10.79
N PRO A 138 0.10 -10.19 -10.90
CA PRO A 138 -1.22 -10.02 -11.51
C PRO A 138 -2.06 -8.88 -10.93
N ILE A 139 -1.90 -8.52 -9.66
CA ILE A 139 -2.55 -7.38 -9.03
C ILE A 139 -1.49 -6.31 -8.74
N LEU A 140 -1.75 -5.08 -9.16
CA LEU A 140 -0.91 -3.92 -8.86
C LEU A 140 -1.69 -2.93 -7.99
N ALA A 141 -1.23 -2.68 -6.76
CA ALA A 141 -1.62 -1.51 -5.99
C ALA A 141 -0.90 -0.30 -6.59
N LEU A 142 -1.61 0.53 -7.34
CA LEU A 142 -1.02 1.61 -8.13
C LEU A 142 -1.12 2.94 -7.39
N PRO A 143 0.00 3.61 -7.01
CA PRO A 143 -0.06 4.98 -6.51
C PRO A 143 -0.53 5.91 -7.64
N ILE A 144 -1.80 6.34 -7.56
CA ILE A 144 -2.49 7.00 -8.70
C ILE A 144 -2.27 8.50 -8.72
N GLN A 145 -1.95 9.10 -7.58
CA GLN A 145 -1.71 10.54 -7.42
C GLN A 145 -0.78 10.80 -6.24
N ALA A 146 0.12 11.75 -6.39
CA ALA A 146 1.01 12.20 -5.32
C ALA A 146 1.61 13.58 -5.69
N PRO A 147 2.17 14.32 -4.70
CA PRO A 147 2.94 15.52 -5.00
C PRO A 147 4.13 15.30 -5.95
N TRP A 148 4.65 14.06 -5.98
CA TRP A 148 5.77 13.62 -6.80
C TRP A 148 5.37 12.96 -8.12
N GLY A 149 4.08 12.65 -8.32
CA GLY A 149 3.60 11.89 -9.47
C GLY A 149 2.26 12.39 -10.00
N SER A 150 1.97 12.02 -11.24
CA SER A 150 0.69 12.32 -11.88
C SER A 150 -0.06 11.04 -12.22
N MET A 151 -1.39 11.11 -12.28
CA MET A 151 -2.22 10.01 -12.74
C MET A 151 -1.77 9.47 -14.11
N VAL A 152 -1.36 10.35 -15.03
CA VAL A 152 -0.90 9.94 -16.36
C VAL A 152 0.32 9.04 -16.25
N ALA A 153 1.37 9.46 -15.52
CA ALA A 153 2.58 8.65 -15.34
C ALA A 153 2.28 7.30 -14.68
N SER A 154 1.39 7.29 -13.69
CA SER A 154 0.97 6.07 -12.99
C SER A 154 0.24 5.09 -13.92
N VAL A 155 -0.74 5.59 -14.67
CA VAL A 155 -1.53 4.77 -15.60
C VAL A 155 -0.68 4.25 -16.77
N GLU A 156 0.25 5.06 -17.29
CA GLU A 156 1.23 4.62 -18.29
C GLU A 156 2.17 3.55 -17.73
N LYS A 157 2.61 3.67 -16.46
CA LYS A 157 3.39 2.62 -15.80
C LYS A 157 2.60 1.30 -15.72
N ALA A 158 1.34 1.34 -15.31
CA ALA A 158 0.49 0.14 -15.29
C ALA A 158 0.34 -0.47 -16.69
N ALA A 159 0.12 0.36 -17.73
CA ALA A 159 0.03 -0.10 -19.11
C ALA A 159 1.34 -0.75 -19.61
N LEU A 160 2.50 -0.30 -19.11
CA LEU A 160 3.81 -0.86 -19.44
C LEU A 160 4.04 -2.23 -18.78
N VAL A 161 3.75 -2.36 -17.47
CA VAL A 161 4.00 -3.60 -16.72
C VAL A 161 2.87 -4.62 -16.82
N LYS A 162 1.72 -4.23 -17.36
CA LYS A 162 0.59 -5.07 -17.75
C LYS A 162 0.09 -6.02 -16.64
N PRO A 163 -0.27 -5.54 -15.45
CA PRO A 163 -0.96 -6.36 -14.48
C PRO A 163 -2.34 -6.79 -15.03
N LYS A 164 -2.94 -7.81 -14.45
CA LYS A 164 -4.33 -8.17 -14.74
C LYS A 164 -5.32 -7.20 -14.12
N PHE A 165 -5.03 -6.80 -12.86
CA PHE A 165 -5.86 -5.91 -12.06
C PHE A 165 -5.03 -4.74 -11.53
N VAL A 166 -5.61 -3.56 -11.52
CA VAL A 166 -5.08 -2.37 -10.85
C VAL A 166 -6.04 -1.95 -9.75
N ILE A 167 -5.53 -1.82 -8.53
CA ILE A 167 -6.21 -1.21 -7.38
C ILE A 167 -5.54 0.14 -7.12
N PRO A 168 -6.25 1.28 -7.27
CA PRO A 168 -5.66 2.59 -7.01
C PRO A 168 -5.42 2.78 -5.51
N ILE A 169 -4.23 3.27 -5.18
CA ILE A 169 -3.82 3.72 -3.86
C ILE A 169 -3.29 5.15 -3.95
N HIS A 170 -2.93 5.76 -2.81
CA HIS A 170 -2.35 7.11 -2.76
C HIS A 170 -3.29 8.20 -3.29
N ASP A 171 -4.58 8.12 -2.94
CA ASP A 171 -5.68 8.90 -3.53
C ASP A 171 -6.39 9.85 -2.56
N TRP A 172 -5.96 9.92 -1.32
CA TRP A 172 -6.61 10.71 -0.26
C TRP A 172 -6.71 12.22 -0.58
N HIS A 173 -5.74 12.77 -1.30
CA HIS A 173 -5.69 14.20 -1.62
C HIS A 173 -6.77 14.68 -2.60
N TRP A 174 -7.51 13.77 -3.22
CA TRP A 174 -8.62 14.13 -4.10
C TRP A 174 -9.95 14.21 -3.35
N LYS A 175 -10.74 15.25 -3.66
CA LYS A 175 -12.16 15.24 -3.32
C LYS A 175 -12.86 14.09 -4.04
N ASP A 176 -13.86 13.48 -3.44
CA ASP A 176 -14.58 12.31 -4.00
C ASP A 176 -15.08 12.55 -5.43
N SER A 177 -15.64 13.73 -5.72
CA SER A 177 -16.11 14.06 -7.05
C SER A 177 -15.00 14.15 -8.10
N ALA A 178 -13.79 14.58 -7.71
CA ALA A 178 -12.62 14.61 -8.56
C ALA A 178 -12.06 13.19 -8.72
N ARG A 179 -11.91 12.44 -7.62
CA ARG A 179 -11.43 11.06 -7.59
C ARG A 179 -12.22 10.18 -8.55
N LYS A 180 -13.56 10.25 -8.50
CA LYS A 180 -14.43 9.49 -9.40
C LYS A 180 -14.15 9.78 -10.87
N LYS A 181 -14.04 11.06 -11.25
CA LYS A 181 -13.72 11.43 -12.65
C LYS A 181 -12.35 10.93 -13.09
N MET A 182 -11.33 11.03 -12.22
CA MET A 182 -9.99 10.54 -12.52
C MET A 182 -9.98 9.03 -12.66
N TYR A 183 -10.72 8.32 -11.81
CA TYR A 183 -10.86 6.88 -11.89
C TYR A 183 -11.57 6.42 -13.17
N ASP A 184 -12.62 7.10 -13.59
CA ASP A 184 -13.31 6.80 -14.86
C ASP A 184 -12.37 6.94 -16.06
N MET A 185 -11.51 7.98 -16.07
CA MET A 185 -10.50 8.17 -17.11
C MET A 185 -9.44 7.05 -17.09
N ALA A 186 -8.90 6.72 -15.92
CA ALA A 186 -7.91 5.67 -15.75
C ALA A 186 -8.47 4.30 -16.17
N LYS A 187 -9.70 3.99 -15.71
CA LYS A 187 -10.42 2.77 -16.04
C LYS A 187 -10.61 2.59 -17.55
N ASN A 188 -11.06 3.63 -18.24
CA ASN A 188 -11.29 3.57 -19.68
C ASN A 188 -9.97 3.34 -20.44
N TYR A 189 -8.92 4.08 -20.09
CA TYR A 189 -7.61 3.92 -20.72
C TYR A 189 -7.01 2.52 -20.49
N LEU A 190 -7.06 2.00 -19.27
CA LEU A 190 -6.51 0.69 -18.93
C LEU A 190 -7.33 -0.45 -19.53
N ALA A 191 -8.65 -0.30 -19.66
CA ALA A 191 -9.51 -1.27 -20.33
C ALA A 191 -9.10 -1.49 -21.80
N GLU A 192 -8.71 -0.44 -22.53
CA GLU A 192 -8.18 -0.54 -23.89
C GLU A 192 -6.86 -1.35 -23.96
N LYS A 193 -6.16 -1.50 -22.83
CA LYS A 193 -4.92 -2.28 -22.71
C LYS A 193 -5.17 -3.69 -22.15
N GLY A 194 -6.45 -4.06 -21.94
CA GLY A 194 -6.82 -5.35 -21.34
C GLY A 194 -6.55 -5.45 -19.84
N ILE A 195 -6.42 -4.31 -19.15
CA ILE A 195 -6.16 -4.22 -17.71
C ILE A 195 -7.44 -3.81 -17.00
N GLU A 196 -7.83 -4.55 -15.99
CA GLU A 196 -9.02 -4.26 -15.20
C GLU A 196 -8.72 -3.32 -14.04
N PHE A 197 -9.33 -2.13 -14.03
CA PHE A 197 -9.19 -1.15 -12.95
C PHE A 197 -10.30 -1.35 -11.92
N ARG A 198 -9.91 -1.65 -10.67
CA ARG A 198 -10.79 -1.89 -9.53
C ARG A 198 -10.74 -0.70 -8.57
N SER A 199 -11.65 0.25 -8.74
CA SER A 199 -11.85 1.34 -7.79
C SER A 199 -12.59 0.81 -6.57
N LEU A 200 -11.89 0.69 -5.45
CA LEU A 200 -12.48 0.28 -4.18
C LEU A 200 -12.70 1.51 -3.29
N GLU A 201 -13.87 1.59 -2.69
CA GLU A 201 -14.13 2.56 -1.62
C GLU A 201 -13.55 2.05 -0.30
N THR A 202 -13.48 2.93 0.71
CA THR A 202 -12.98 2.57 2.04
C THR A 202 -13.82 1.44 2.65
N GLY A 203 -13.15 0.35 3.04
CA GLY A 203 -13.78 -0.86 3.58
C GLY A 203 -14.33 -1.81 2.51
N GLU A 204 -14.25 -1.46 1.23
CA GLU A 204 -14.66 -2.34 0.15
C GLU A 204 -13.62 -3.44 -0.12
N GLU A 205 -14.11 -4.62 -0.47
CA GLU A 205 -13.31 -5.82 -0.67
C GLU A 205 -13.22 -6.19 -2.16
N PHE A 206 -12.06 -6.67 -2.55
CA PHE A 206 -11.82 -7.30 -3.84
C PHE A 206 -11.28 -8.70 -3.62
N GLU A 207 -11.92 -9.70 -4.22
CA GLU A 207 -11.51 -11.10 -4.12
C GLU A 207 -11.13 -11.68 -5.50
N VAL A 208 -9.99 -12.42 -5.53
CA VAL A 208 -9.44 -13.08 -6.72
C VAL A 208 -8.67 -14.36 -6.37
#